data_280e30fd9b4101a6dde9ab6d9852f69d
#
_entry.id   280e30fd9b4101a6dde9ab6d9852f69d
#
_cell.length_a   1.000
_cell.length_b   1.000
_cell.length_c   1.000
_cell.angle_alpha   90.00
_cell.angle_beta   90.00
_cell.angle_gamma   90.00
#
_symmetry.space_group_name_H-M   'P 1'
#
loop_
_entity.id
_entity.type
_entity.pdbx_description
1 polymer ?
#
loop_
_entity_poly.entity_id
_entity_poly.type
_entity_poly.pdbx_seq_one_letter_code
_entity_poly.pdbx_strand_id
1 'polypeptide(L)'
;MKYPIGIQDFKFLREGGFVYVDKTALVYDMVTRGKTYFLSRPRRFGKSILVSTLEYYFKGERELFKGLAIDGMEKNWEKHTVFHIDFNGLNFEKPDVLSSTLNDYLAKWENEYLVENSSDLDFGRRFCNILEQVHRQTGKCCVVLVDEYDKPLLDVMDSGLRMKDGNGNEVLIEDHNRGILKGFYSAFKAADAHLRFVLLTGVTKFSQVSVFSGFNQPKDISMDDNYEAICGISKAELLENLMQPVGELAEVYDMDTDKMVELLEEQYDGYHFSSGMTDMFNPFSLLNAFDKRRLDSFWFSTGTPTYLIRLLQHNHENLNDLTGHYYRPADFVDYKADAENPLAMIYQSGYLTIKGFNRRFNTFLLDFPNKEVKEGFVSFVANNYLQVSRDTAVEAMEWVQTIEAGNLSLLRKQLTAFFASIPYTMRRKENERERERYFHYTFYLIFRLMSTYTILTEKRQSEGRADCIIETPAAVFIFEFKLDGTADEALRQIEEKGYARPYAADKRPVRKIGVVFSSQTGTIEEWKEV
;
A
#
# COMPACT_ATOMS: atom_id res chain seq x y z
N MET A 1 11.83 -22.53 13.69
CA MET A 1 10.47 -21.97 13.78
C MET A 1 9.77 -22.17 12.43
N LYS A 2 8.42 -22.33 12.36
CA LYS A 2 7.68 -22.42 11.08
C LYS A 2 6.96 -21.11 10.83
N TYR A 3 7.17 -20.49 9.67
CA TYR A 3 6.56 -19.21 9.34
C TYR A 3 5.31 -19.39 8.46
N PRO A 4 4.19 -18.70 8.75
CA PRO A 4 2.92 -18.87 8.03
C PRO A 4 2.89 -18.09 6.71
N ILE A 5 3.91 -18.23 5.87
CA ILE A 5 4.00 -17.53 4.59
C ILE A 5 2.96 -18.11 3.63
N GLY A 6 2.02 -17.27 3.19
CA GLY A 6 0.92 -17.68 2.31
C GLY A 6 -0.21 -18.47 2.98
N ILE A 7 -0.17 -18.66 4.30
CA ILE A 7 -1.24 -19.33 5.05
C ILE A 7 -2.29 -18.28 5.45
N GLN A 8 -3.55 -18.55 5.12
CA GLN A 8 -4.70 -17.67 5.42
C GLN A 8 -5.69 -18.32 6.40
N ASP A 9 -5.59 -19.64 6.62
CA ASP A 9 -6.48 -20.40 7.50
C ASP A 9 -5.91 -20.50 8.92
N PHE A 10 -6.63 -19.98 9.90
CA PHE A 10 -6.24 -19.96 11.30
C PHE A 10 -6.11 -21.37 11.90
N LYS A 11 -7.01 -22.29 11.54
CA LYS A 11 -6.98 -23.68 12.03
C LYS A 11 -5.72 -24.39 11.54
N PHE A 12 -5.44 -24.29 10.23
CA PHE A 12 -4.23 -24.89 9.66
C PHE A 12 -2.95 -24.33 10.32
N LEU A 13 -2.94 -23.01 10.58
CA LEU A 13 -1.84 -22.34 11.25
C LEU A 13 -1.63 -22.90 12.67
N ARG A 14 -2.69 -22.99 13.47
CA ARG A 14 -2.63 -23.45 14.86
C ARG A 14 -2.28 -24.94 14.97
N GLU A 15 -2.95 -25.80 14.21
CA GLU A 15 -2.70 -27.26 14.20
C GLU A 15 -1.32 -27.59 13.60
N GLY A 16 -0.84 -26.81 12.65
CA GLY A 16 0.48 -26.97 12.02
C GLY A 16 1.65 -26.51 12.88
N GLY A 17 1.40 -25.84 14.00
CA GLY A 17 2.43 -25.30 14.89
C GLY A 17 3.25 -24.18 14.23
N PHE A 18 2.61 -23.37 13.40
CA PHE A 18 3.22 -22.17 12.84
C PHE A 18 3.22 -21.02 13.85
N VAL A 19 4.14 -20.08 13.66
CA VAL A 19 4.17 -18.84 14.45
C VAL A 19 2.85 -18.09 14.28
N TYR A 20 2.29 -17.69 15.40
CA TYR A 20 1.12 -16.82 15.44
C TYR A 20 1.37 -15.68 16.43
N VAL A 21 1.41 -14.45 15.93
CA VAL A 21 1.44 -13.26 16.78
C VAL A 21 0.00 -13.01 17.25
N ASP A 22 -0.20 -13.12 18.56
CA ASP A 22 -1.55 -13.17 19.15
C ASP A 22 -2.24 -11.80 19.13
N LYS A 23 -3.30 -11.69 18.33
CA LYS A 23 -4.19 -10.51 18.22
C LYS A 23 -5.55 -10.75 18.88
N THR A 24 -5.73 -11.90 19.54
CA THR A 24 -7.06 -12.34 19.98
C THR A 24 -7.65 -11.50 21.10
N ALA A 25 -6.85 -10.75 21.86
CA ALA A 25 -7.37 -9.75 22.81
C ALA A 25 -8.14 -8.62 22.07
N LEU A 26 -7.61 -8.14 20.93
CA LEU A 26 -8.29 -7.14 20.10
C LEU A 26 -9.52 -7.72 19.39
N VAL A 27 -9.45 -9.00 18.99
CA VAL A 27 -10.61 -9.74 18.47
C VAL A 27 -11.73 -9.78 19.50
N TYR A 28 -11.42 -10.14 20.76
CA TYR A 28 -12.41 -10.17 21.84
C TYR A 28 -13.03 -8.80 22.10
N ASP A 29 -12.21 -7.76 22.14
CA ASP A 29 -12.68 -6.38 22.29
C ASP A 29 -13.66 -6.00 21.15
N MET A 30 -13.31 -6.31 19.90
CA MET A 30 -14.13 -6.02 18.73
C MET A 30 -15.49 -6.75 18.78
N VAL A 31 -15.51 -8.04 19.08
CA VAL A 31 -16.77 -8.84 19.09
C VAL A 31 -17.68 -8.53 20.27
N THR A 32 -17.14 -7.96 21.35
CA THR A 32 -17.91 -7.57 22.55
C THR A 32 -18.41 -6.13 22.51
N ARG A 33 -17.72 -5.21 21.81
CA ARG A 33 -18.05 -3.77 21.78
C ARG A 33 -18.91 -3.32 20.62
N GLY A 34 -19.08 -4.13 19.60
CA GLY A 34 -19.84 -3.72 18.44
C GLY A 34 -20.39 -4.87 17.61
N LYS A 35 -21.02 -4.50 16.50
CA LYS A 35 -21.73 -5.45 15.65
C LYS A 35 -21.23 -5.42 14.20
N THR A 36 -21.00 -4.23 13.64
CA THR A 36 -20.71 -4.06 12.24
C THR A 36 -19.43 -3.23 12.07
N TYR A 37 -18.44 -3.83 11.43
CA TYR A 37 -17.12 -3.24 11.28
C TYR A 37 -16.64 -3.23 9.85
N PHE A 38 -15.81 -2.24 9.56
CA PHE A 38 -15.03 -2.11 8.35
C PHE A 38 -13.55 -1.96 8.68
N LEU A 39 -12.68 -2.69 7.96
CA LEU A 39 -11.23 -2.61 8.10
C LEU A 39 -10.55 -2.59 6.74
N SER A 40 -9.86 -1.51 6.43
CA SER A 40 -8.89 -1.48 5.33
C SER A 40 -7.47 -1.59 5.88
N ARG A 41 -6.65 -2.40 5.20
CA ARG A 41 -5.20 -2.51 5.41
C ARG A 41 -4.53 -2.83 4.09
N PRO A 42 -3.28 -2.45 3.90
CA PRO A 42 -2.52 -2.86 2.72
C PRO A 42 -2.53 -4.37 2.51
N ARG A 43 -2.19 -4.82 1.32
CA ARG A 43 -2.03 -6.25 1.04
C ARG A 43 -0.95 -6.86 1.95
N ARG A 44 -1.12 -8.14 2.32
CA ARG A 44 -0.16 -8.90 3.12
C ARG A 44 -0.02 -8.48 4.59
N PHE A 45 -0.95 -7.72 5.14
CA PHE A 45 -0.96 -7.32 6.55
C PHE A 45 -1.70 -8.30 7.48
N GLY A 46 -2.22 -9.41 6.98
CA GLY A 46 -2.87 -10.44 7.82
C GLY A 46 -4.40 -10.28 7.95
N LYS A 47 -5.07 -9.53 7.06
CA LYS A 47 -6.55 -9.41 7.04
C LYS A 47 -7.26 -10.77 6.99
N SER A 48 -6.87 -11.62 6.05
CA SER A 48 -7.50 -12.94 5.86
C SER A 48 -7.30 -13.86 7.06
N ILE A 49 -6.16 -13.79 7.76
CA ILE A 49 -5.96 -14.49 9.03
C ILE A 49 -6.90 -13.96 10.12
N LEU A 50 -7.11 -12.65 10.20
CA LEU A 50 -8.08 -12.05 11.11
C LEU A 50 -9.50 -12.53 10.80
N VAL A 51 -9.91 -12.54 9.52
CA VAL A 51 -11.21 -13.05 9.10
C VAL A 51 -11.37 -14.52 9.47
N SER A 52 -10.37 -15.36 9.19
CA SER A 52 -10.36 -16.77 9.56
C SER A 52 -10.38 -16.98 11.08
N THR A 53 -9.65 -16.17 11.85
CA THR A 53 -9.69 -16.22 13.34
C THR A 53 -11.10 -15.95 13.85
N LEU A 54 -11.79 -14.93 13.32
CA LEU A 54 -13.18 -14.61 13.66
C LEU A 54 -14.14 -15.74 13.25
N GLU A 55 -13.94 -16.34 12.09
CA GLU A 55 -14.73 -17.47 11.63
C GLU A 55 -14.70 -18.63 12.63
N TYR A 56 -13.51 -19.05 13.05
CA TYR A 56 -13.37 -20.15 14.02
C TYR A 56 -13.82 -19.74 15.44
N TYR A 57 -13.65 -18.46 15.82
CA TYR A 57 -14.21 -17.96 17.06
C TYR A 57 -15.74 -18.11 17.11
N PHE A 58 -16.44 -17.64 16.08
CA PHE A 58 -17.90 -17.73 16.01
C PHE A 58 -18.43 -19.14 15.74
N LYS A 59 -17.61 -20.03 15.18
CA LYS A 59 -17.90 -21.47 15.13
C LYS A 59 -17.75 -22.15 16.47
N GLY A 60 -17.23 -21.47 17.50
CA GLY A 60 -17.01 -21.99 18.84
C GLY A 60 -15.91 -23.06 18.94
N GLU A 61 -14.90 -22.98 18.06
CA GLU A 61 -13.76 -23.91 17.99
C GLU A 61 -12.70 -23.55 19.06
N ARG A 62 -13.08 -23.60 20.33
CA ARG A 62 -12.28 -23.16 21.47
C ARG A 62 -10.86 -23.74 21.50
N GLU A 63 -10.69 -25.00 21.13
CA GLU A 63 -9.39 -25.68 21.19
C GLU A 63 -8.31 -24.98 20.36
N LEU A 64 -8.69 -24.31 19.25
CA LEU A 64 -7.77 -23.55 18.42
C LEU A 64 -7.22 -22.31 19.13
N PHE A 65 -7.92 -21.79 20.12
CA PHE A 65 -7.59 -20.58 20.86
C PHE A 65 -6.85 -20.86 22.18
N LYS A 66 -6.64 -22.12 22.50
CA LYS A 66 -5.97 -22.52 23.74
C LYS A 66 -4.59 -21.90 23.87
N GLY A 67 -4.35 -21.24 24.99
CA GLY A 67 -3.10 -20.52 25.25
C GLY A 67 -2.96 -19.15 24.60
N LEU A 68 -3.99 -18.67 23.88
CA LEU A 68 -4.07 -17.30 23.40
C LEU A 68 -4.83 -16.42 24.41
N ALA A 69 -4.66 -15.11 24.31
CA ALA A 69 -5.26 -14.13 25.23
C ALA A 69 -6.78 -14.30 25.39
N ILE A 70 -7.50 -14.56 24.31
CA ILE A 70 -8.96 -14.73 24.30
C ILE A 70 -9.42 -15.97 25.10
N ASP A 71 -8.60 -17.01 25.25
CA ASP A 71 -8.98 -18.21 26.00
C ASP A 71 -9.25 -17.91 27.48
N GLY A 72 -8.51 -16.92 28.03
CA GLY A 72 -8.76 -16.43 29.38
C GLY A 72 -9.90 -15.41 29.49
N MET A 73 -10.29 -14.77 28.40
CA MET A 73 -11.27 -13.67 28.34
C MET A 73 -12.67 -14.19 28.02
N GLU A 74 -12.79 -15.09 27.04
CA GLU A 74 -14.08 -15.64 26.57
C GLU A 74 -14.49 -16.83 27.41
N LYS A 75 -15.71 -16.78 27.93
CA LYS A 75 -16.24 -17.86 28.82
C LYS A 75 -17.30 -18.74 28.16
N ASN A 76 -18.02 -18.21 27.19
CA ASN A 76 -19.23 -18.85 26.68
C ASN A 76 -18.98 -19.63 25.38
N TRP A 77 -18.04 -19.21 24.54
CA TRP A 77 -17.72 -19.83 23.24
C TRP A 77 -18.97 -20.19 22.43
N GLU A 78 -19.85 -19.21 22.30
CA GLU A 78 -21.15 -19.39 21.67
C GLU A 78 -21.02 -19.65 20.18
N LYS A 79 -21.69 -20.73 19.70
CA LYS A 79 -21.68 -21.09 18.28
C LYS A 79 -22.71 -20.28 17.49
N HIS A 80 -22.28 -19.70 16.39
CA HIS A 80 -23.11 -19.01 15.42
C HIS A 80 -22.90 -19.59 14.02
N THR A 81 -23.89 -19.46 13.15
CA THR A 81 -23.70 -19.72 11.72
C THR A 81 -22.89 -18.58 11.10
N VAL A 82 -21.82 -18.94 10.41
CA VAL A 82 -20.91 -17.97 9.77
C VAL A 82 -21.03 -18.07 8.26
N PHE A 83 -21.36 -16.97 7.64
CA PHE A 83 -21.35 -16.78 6.18
C PHE A 83 -20.07 -16.05 5.80
N HIS A 84 -19.11 -16.77 5.23
CA HIS A 84 -17.85 -16.22 4.77
C HIS A 84 -17.85 -16.08 3.25
N ILE A 85 -17.65 -14.86 2.75
CA ILE A 85 -17.53 -14.50 1.35
C ILE A 85 -16.10 -14.04 1.13
N ASP A 86 -15.39 -14.70 0.24
CA ASP A 86 -14.03 -14.33 -0.16
C ASP A 86 -14.03 -14.05 -1.67
N PHE A 87 -13.67 -12.83 -2.05
CA PHE A 87 -13.55 -12.43 -3.45
C PHE A 87 -12.14 -12.65 -4.00
N ASN A 88 -11.22 -13.22 -3.21
CA ASN A 88 -9.86 -13.49 -3.65
C ASN A 88 -9.79 -14.57 -4.74
N GLY A 89 -8.75 -14.52 -5.57
CA GLY A 89 -8.49 -15.54 -6.59
C GLY A 89 -9.39 -15.50 -7.84
N LEU A 90 -10.33 -14.55 -7.94
CA LEU A 90 -11.23 -14.38 -9.07
C LEU A 90 -10.77 -13.23 -9.98
N ASN A 91 -11.14 -13.30 -11.27
CA ASN A 91 -10.87 -12.25 -12.26
C ASN A 91 -12.17 -11.53 -12.64
N PHE A 92 -12.40 -10.38 -12.04
CA PHE A 92 -13.60 -9.56 -12.24
C PHE A 92 -13.57 -8.67 -13.49
N GLU A 93 -12.51 -8.71 -14.28
CA GLU A 93 -12.48 -8.08 -15.62
C GLU A 93 -13.42 -8.79 -16.60
N LYS A 94 -13.76 -10.04 -16.32
CA LYS A 94 -14.72 -10.80 -17.13
C LYS A 94 -16.16 -10.46 -16.71
N PRO A 95 -17.05 -10.23 -17.69
CA PRO A 95 -18.48 -10.08 -17.43
C PRO A 95 -19.04 -11.24 -16.60
N ASP A 96 -20.03 -10.97 -15.80
CA ASP A 96 -20.83 -11.93 -15.02
C ASP A 96 -20.08 -12.72 -13.93
N VAL A 97 -18.75 -12.57 -13.76
CA VAL A 97 -18.00 -13.29 -12.70
C VAL A 97 -18.53 -12.91 -11.32
N LEU A 98 -18.80 -11.63 -11.04
CA LEU A 98 -19.36 -11.22 -9.75
C LEU A 98 -20.76 -11.81 -9.53
N SER A 99 -21.61 -11.74 -10.53
CA SER A 99 -22.99 -12.28 -10.46
C SER A 99 -22.99 -13.80 -10.24
N SER A 100 -22.17 -14.54 -11.00
CA SER A 100 -22.04 -15.98 -10.83
C SER A 100 -21.50 -16.36 -9.46
N THR A 101 -20.45 -15.65 -8.98
CA THR A 101 -19.85 -15.89 -7.66
C THR A 101 -20.87 -15.71 -6.53
N LEU A 102 -21.60 -14.60 -6.53
CA LEU A 102 -22.66 -14.37 -5.53
C LEU A 102 -23.77 -15.41 -5.64
N ASN A 103 -24.16 -15.77 -6.88
CA ASN A 103 -25.16 -16.82 -7.09
C ASN A 103 -24.71 -18.17 -6.51
N ASP A 104 -23.45 -18.55 -6.71
CA ASP A 104 -22.91 -19.81 -6.21
C ASP A 104 -22.92 -19.87 -4.67
N TYR A 105 -22.49 -18.77 -3.99
CA TYR A 105 -22.61 -18.67 -2.55
C TYR A 105 -24.06 -18.81 -2.06
N LEU A 106 -24.97 -18.04 -2.66
CA LEU A 106 -26.36 -18.03 -2.25
C LEU A 106 -27.06 -19.37 -2.52
N ALA A 107 -26.86 -19.97 -3.70
CA ALA A 107 -27.44 -21.27 -4.04
C ALA A 107 -26.93 -22.39 -3.10
N LYS A 108 -25.65 -22.37 -2.73
CA LYS A 108 -25.10 -23.28 -1.74
C LYS A 108 -25.81 -23.15 -0.39
N TRP A 109 -25.97 -21.93 0.11
CA TRP A 109 -26.60 -21.68 1.41
C TRP A 109 -28.11 -21.92 1.38
N GLU A 110 -28.81 -21.58 0.29
CA GLU A 110 -30.22 -21.91 0.08
C GLU A 110 -30.45 -23.42 0.18
N ASN A 111 -29.58 -24.23 -0.44
CA ASN A 111 -29.64 -25.68 -0.35
C ASN A 111 -29.30 -26.19 1.05
N GLU A 112 -28.26 -25.67 1.69
CA GLU A 112 -27.80 -26.08 3.02
C GLU A 112 -28.84 -25.84 4.10
N TYR A 113 -29.55 -24.70 4.04
CA TYR A 113 -30.54 -24.29 5.04
C TYR A 113 -31.99 -24.46 4.59
N LEU A 114 -32.22 -25.16 3.49
CA LEU A 114 -33.56 -25.47 2.94
C LEU A 114 -34.39 -24.19 2.74
N VAL A 115 -33.80 -23.14 2.22
CA VAL A 115 -34.48 -21.91 1.81
C VAL A 115 -35.09 -22.13 0.43
N GLU A 116 -36.34 -21.73 0.26
CA GLU A 116 -37.03 -21.83 -1.03
C GLU A 116 -36.25 -21.02 -2.08
N ASN A 117 -35.83 -21.68 -3.17
CA ASN A 117 -35.02 -21.06 -4.19
C ASN A 117 -35.88 -20.04 -4.96
N SER A 118 -35.47 -18.78 -4.90
CA SER A 118 -36.13 -17.66 -5.56
C SER A 118 -35.12 -16.96 -6.48
N SER A 119 -34.72 -17.68 -7.53
CA SER A 119 -33.79 -17.17 -8.56
C SER A 119 -34.22 -15.85 -9.20
N ASP A 120 -35.50 -15.52 -9.14
CA ASP A 120 -36.08 -14.28 -9.67
C ASP A 120 -35.85 -13.06 -8.74
N LEU A 121 -35.37 -13.27 -7.51
CA LEU A 121 -35.05 -12.20 -6.58
C LEU A 121 -33.61 -11.71 -6.76
N ASP A 122 -33.38 -10.43 -6.43
CA ASP A 122 -32.04 -9.89 -6.37
C ASP A 122 -31.20 -10.56 -5.25
N PHE A 123 -29.87 -10.51 -5.40
CA PHE A 123 -28.93 -11.18 -4.50
C PHE A 123 -29.09 -10.74 -3.04
N GLY A 124 -29.37 -9.45 -2.80
CA GLY A 124 -29.59 -8.91 -1.46
C GLY A 124 -30.81 -9.53 -0.78
N ARG A 125 -31.91 -9.66 -1.51
CA ARG A 125 -33.15 -10.24 -0.99
C ARG A 125 -33.02 -11.74 -0.74
N ARG A 126 -32.37 -12.48 -1.63
CA ARG A 126 -32.03 -13.89 -1.41
C ARG A 126 -31.23 -14.07 -0.11
N PHE A 127 -30.22 -13.22 0.08
CA PHE A 127 -29.38 -13.30 1.28
C PHE A 127 -30.17 -12.95 2.56
N CYS A 128 -31.06 -11.95 2.53
CA CYS A 128 -31.95 -11.66 3.65
C CYS A 128 -32.80 -12.89 4.03
N ASN A 129 -33.40 -13.59 3.03
CA ASN A 129 -34.20 -14.78 3.27
C ASN A 129 -33.38 -15.91 3.92
N ILE A 130 -32.12 -16.09 3.50
CA ILE A 130 -31.18 -17.06 4.09
C ILE A 130 -30.93 -16.71 5.57
N LEU A 131 -30.57 -15.45 5.86
CA LEU A 131 -30.28 -15.00 7.22
C LEU A 131 -31.48 -15.16 8.16
N GLU A 132 -32.68 -14.80 7.70
CA GLU A 132 -33.92 -14.97 8.45
C GLU A 132 -34.21 -16.44 8.72
N GLN A 133 -34.08 -17.31 7.72
CA GLN A 133 -34.35 -18.75 7.84
C GLN A 133 -33.37 -19.40 8.82
N VAL A 134 -32.08 -19.11 8.71
CA VAL A 134 -31.06 -19.64 9.62
C VAL A 134 -31.30 -19.18 11.05
N HIS A 135 -31.62 -17.90 11.26
CA HIS A 135 -31.97 -17.39 12.58
C HIS A 135 -33.20 -18.09 13.15
N ARG A 136 -34.21 -18.35 12.32
CA ARG A 136 -35.43 -19.08 12.73
C ARG A 136 -35.13 -20.55 13.11
N GLN A 137 -34.25 -21.22 12.35
CA GLN A 137 -33.88 -22.62 12.58
C GLN A 137 -33.00 -22.81 13.81
N THR A 138 -32.02 -21.91 14.00
CA THR A 138 -30.99 -22.06 15.05
C THR A 138 -31.32 -21.32 16.34
N GLY A 139 -32.25 -20.38 16.32
CA GLY A 139 -32.52 -19.43 17.41
C GLY A 139 -31.41 -18.43 17.65
N LYS A 140 -30.40 -18.35 16.77
CA LYS A 140 -29.22 -17.49 16.91
C LYS A 140 -29.01 -16.62 15.71
N CYS A 141 -28.59 -15.38 15.96
CA CYS A 141 -28.21 -14.45 14.90
C CYS A 141 -26.97 -14.93 14.17
N CYS A 142 -26.89 -14.61 12.89
CA CYS A 142 -25.84 -15.02 11.97
C CYS A 142 -24.62 -14.08 12.02
N VAL A 143 -23.48 -14.58 11.59
CA VAL A 143 -22.24 -13.83 11.39
C VAL A 143 -21.95 -13.75 9.90
N VAL A 144 -21.55 -12.59 9.42
CA VAL A 144 -21.14 -12.36 8.02
C VAL A 144 -19.74 -11.79 7.99
N LEU A 145 -18.85 -12.48 7.28
CA LEU A 145 -17.47 -12.08 7.07
C LEU A 145 -17.23 -11.94 5.57
N VAL A 146 -16.75 -10.78 5.14
CA VAL A 146 -16.44 -10.51 3.73
C VAL A 146 -14.97 -10.13 3.62
N ASP A 147 -14.18 -10.96 2.97
CA ASP A 147 -12.78 -10.67 2.67
C ASP A 147 -12.61 -10.13 1.24
N GLU A 148 -11.73 -9.14 1.08
CA GLU A 148 -11.45 -8.42 -0.17
C GLU A 148 -12.72 -7.87 -0.86
N TYR A 149 -13.60 -7.21 -0.08
CA TYR A 149 -14.88 -6.68 -0.54
C TYR A 149 -14.78 -5.75 -1.75
N ASP A 150 -13.65 -5.09 -1.91
CA ASP A 150 -13.34 -4.09 -2.91
C ASP A 150 -12.74 -4.66 -4.20
N LYS A 151 -12.29 -5.92 -4.19
CA LYS A 151 -11.64 -6.56 -5.35
C LYS A 151 -12.50 -6.55 -6.62
N PRO A 152 -13.84 -6.78 -6.59
CA PRO A 152 -14.67 -6.71 -7.79
C PRO A 152 -14.71 -5.33 -8.46
N LEU A 153 -14.32 -4.26 -7.73
CA LEU A 153 -14.19 -2.91 -8.28
C LEU A 153 -12.76 -2.58 -8.64
N LEU A 154 -11.78 -2.97 -7.80
CA LEU A 154 -10.37 -2.70 -8.03
C LEU A 154 -9.86 -3.31 -9.34
N ASP A 155 -10.28 -4.53 -9.68
CA ASP A 155 -9.84 -5.21 -10.89
C ASP A 155 -10.27 -4.46 -12.17
N VAL A 156 -11.43 -3.79 -12.15
CA VAL A 156 -12.04 -3.13 -13.32
C VAL A 156 -11.92 -1.60 -13.31
N MET A 157 -11.37 -1.03 -12.23
CA MET A 157 -11.22 0.40 -12.07
C MET A 157 -10.39 1.01 -13.22
N ASP A 158 -10.91 2.08 -13.82
CA ASP A 158 -10.30 2.81 -14.94
C ASP A 158 -9.86 1.91 -16.11
N SER A 159 -10.41 0.70 -16.21
CA SER A 159 -10.08 -0.23 -17.30
C SER A 159 -10.76 0.15 -18.62
N GLY A 160 -11.87 0.90 -18.57
CA GLY A 160 -12.72 1.17 -19.73
C GLY A 160 -13.45 -0.06 -20.29
N LEU A 161 -13.37 -1.22 -19.62
CA LEU A 161 -14.01 -2.46 -20.05
C LEU A 161 -15.52 -2.33 -20.03
N ARG A 162 -16.17 -2.79 -21.10
CA ARG A 162 -17.61 -2.71 -21.30
C ARG A 162 -18.24 -4.08 -21.46
N MET A 163 -19.51 -4.17 -21.10
CA MET A 163 -20.37 -5.33 -21.30
C MET A 163 -21.76 -4.89 -21.77
N LYS A 164 -22.56 -5.83 -22.22
CA LYS A 164 -24.00 -5.59 -22.48
C LYS A 164 -24.80 -5.94 -21.24
N ASP A 165 -25.62 -5.01 -20.78
CA ASP A 165 -26.58 -5.27 -19.69
C ASP A 165 -27.74 -6.17 -20.15
N GLY A 166 -28.64 -6.55 -19.23
CA GLY A 166 -29.82 -7.36 -19.52
C GLY A 166 -30.80 -6.74 -20.53
N ASN A 167 -30.67 -5.44 -20.84
CA ASN A 167 -31.46 -4.72 -21.84
C ASN A 167 -30.71 -4.54 -23.18
N GLY A 168 -29.47 -5.04 -23.27
CA GLY A 168 -28.64 -4.94 -24.47
C GLY A 168 -27.84 -3.62 -24.58
N ASN A 169 -27.87 -2.74 -23.57
CA ASN A 169 -27.12 -1.50 -23.57
C ASN A 169 -25.64 -1.74 -23.17
N GLU A 170 -24.72 -1.00 -23.79
CA GLU A 170 -23.32 -1.01 -23.38
C GLU A 170 -23.13 -0.24 -22.08
N VAL A 171 -22.64 -0.92 -21.04
CA VAL A 171 -22.32 -0.35 -19.73
C VAL A 171 -20.87 -0.68 -19.35
N LEU A 172 -20.25 0.15 -18.51
CA LEU A 172 -18.96 -0.17 -17.92
C LEU A 172 -19.13 -1.35 -16.95
N ILE A 173 -18.20 -2.31 -16.98
CA ILE A 173 -18.18 -3.44 -16.02
C ILE A 173 -18.06 -2.91 -14.58
N GLU A 174 -17.30 -1.84 -14.39
CA GLU A 174 -17.17 -1.17 -13.09
C GLU A 174 -18.52 -0.71 -12.53
N ASP A 175 -19.34 -0.02 -13.34
CA ASP A 175 -20.66 0.47 -12.91
C ASP A 175 -21.64 -0.69 -12.66
N HIS A 176 -21.56 -1.73 -13.47
CA HIS A 176 -22.34 -2.95 -13.30
C HIS A 176 -22.00 -3.63 -11.97
N ASN A 177 -20.71 -3.90 -11.69
CA ASN A 177 -20.25 -4.52 -10.46
C ASN A 177 -20.61 -3.67 -9.24
N ARG A 178 -20.46 -2.33 -9.34
CA ARG A 178 -20.85 -1.39 -8.27
C ARG A 178 -22.34 -1.49 -7.96
N GLY A 179 -23.20 -1.58 -8.97
CA GLY A 179 -24.64 -1.76 -8.82
C GLY A 179 -24.99 -3.04 -8.08
N ILE A 180 -24.35 -4.16 -8.44
CA ILE A 180 -24.55 -5.48 -7.80
C ILE A 180 -24.13 -5.43 -6.33
N LEU A 181 -22.92 -4.94 -6.03
CA LEU A 181 -22.42 -4.86 -4.64
C LEU A 181 -23.30 -3.96 -3.78
N LYS A 182 -23.74 -2.80 -4.31
CA LYS A 182 -24.65 -1.90 -3.61
C LYS A 182 -25.96 -2.59 -3.25
N GLY A 183 -26.56 -3.34 -4.19
CA GLY A 183 -27.76 -4.13 -3.96
C GLY A 183 -27.53 -5.20 -2.89
N PHE A 184 -26.43 -5.95 -3.01
CA PHE A 184 -26.08 -7.02 -2.08
C PHE A 184 -25.84 -6.52 -0.66
N TYR A 185 -25.01 -5.48 -0.46
CA TYR A 185 -24.72 -4.95 0.87
C TYR A 185 -25.91 -4.22 1.52
N SER A 186 -26.92 -3.80 0.74
CA SER A 186 -28.16 -3.26 1.31
C SER A 186 -28.93 -4.28 2.16
N ALA A 187 -28.71 -5.57 1.91
CA ALA A 187 -29.26 -6.67 2.70
C ALA A 187 -28.89 -6.60 4.20
N PHE A 188 -27.68 -6.12 4.52
CA PHE A 188 -27.21 -6.05 5.91
C PHE A 188 -28.03 -5.08 6.76
N LYS A 189 -28.57 -4.02 6.16
CA LYS A 189 -29.51 -3.12 6.83
C LYS A 189 -30.89 -3.77 6.99
N ALA A 190 -31.39 -4.43 5.95
CA ALA A 190 -32.68 -5.07 5.97
C ALA A 190 -32.73 -6.25 6.95
N ALA A 191 -31.64 -7.02 7.04
CA ALA A 191 -31.52 -8.20 7.89
C ALA A 191 -30.88 -7.90 9.27
N ASP A 192 -30.79 -6.64 9.72
CA ASP A 192 -30.08 -6.27 10.94
C ASP A 192 -30.50 -7.08 12.18
N ALA A 193 -31.79 -7.37 12.33
CA ALA A 193 -32.32 -8.17 13.43
C ALA A 193 -31.80 -9.65 13.45
N HIS A 194 -31.26 -10.14 12.33
CA HIS A 194 -30.77 -11.51 12.18
C HIS A 194 -29.23 -11.61 12.24
N LEU A 195 -28.54 -10.47 12.37
CA LEU A 195 -27.10 -10.39 12.40
C LEU A 195 -26.55 -10.25 13.82
N ARG A 196 -25.57 -11.07 14.17
CA ARG A 196 -24.76 -10.96 15.39
C ARG A 196 -23.51 -10.10 15.18
N PHE A 197 -22.85 -10.30 14.04
CA PHE A 197 -21.59 -9.64 13.72
C PHE A 197 -21.38 -9.57 12.20
N VAL A 198 -20.82 -8.47 11.74
CA VAL A 198 -20.44 -8.26 10.33
C VAL A 198 -19.07 -7.63 10.29
N LEU A 199 -18.15 -8.19 9.51
CA LEU A 199 -16.87 -7.58 9.18
C LEU A 199 -16.68 -7.57 7.67
N LEU A 200 -16.34 -6.39 7.13
CA LEU A 200 -15.85 -6.25 5.75
C LEU A 200 -14.38 -5.84 5.81
N THR A 201 -13.54 -6.59 5.07
CA THR A 201 -12.13 -6.26 4.91
C THR A 201 -11.78 -6.01 3.46
N GLY A 202 -10.81 -5.12 3.23
CA GLY A 202 -10.30 -4.80 1.91
C GLY A 202 -9.01 -4.01 1.95
N VAL A 203 -8.55 -3.60 0.79
CA VAL A 203 -7.40 -2.69 0.64
C VAL A 203 -7.90 -1.26 0.64
N THR A 204 -8.94 -0.98 -0.13
CA THR A 204 -9.43 0.36 -0.43
C THR A 204 -10.73 0.64 0.33
N LYS A 205 -10.90 1.85 0.79
CA LYS A 205 -12.18 2.35 1.28
C LYS A 205 -12.83 3.18 0.17
N PHE A 206 -13.74 2.55 -0.57
CA PHE A 206 -14.59 3.29 -1.51
C PHE A 206 -15.50 4.24 -0.75
N SER A 207 -15.73 5.45 -1.29
CA SER A 207 -16.62 6.41 -0.65
C SER A 207 -17.99 5.78 -0.37
N GLN A 208 -18.52 6.03 0.82
CA GLN A 208 -19.75 5.42 1.32
C GLN A 208 -20.96 5.59 0.37
N VAL A 209 -20.95 6.64 -0.45
CA VAL A 209 -22.00 6.93 -1.44
C VAL A 209 -22.04 5.89 -2.57
N SER A 210 -20.89 5.26 -2.87
CA SER A 210 -20.82 4.37 -4.04
C SER A 210 -21.28 2.95 -3.77
N VAL A 211 -20.97 2.37 -2.60
CA VAL A 211 -21.25 0.95 -2.31
C VAL A 211 -22.08 0.78 -1.04
N PHE A 212 -21.87 1.60 -0.02
CA PHE A 212 -22.51 1.46 1.30
C PHE A 212 -23.72 2.37 1.55
N SER A 213 -24.22 3.10 0.55
CA SER A 213 -25.35 4.02 0.74
C SER A 213 -26.63 3.34 1.25
N GLY A 214 -26.78 2.03 1.03
CA GLY A 214 -27.89 1.20 1.53
C GLY A 214 -27.59 0.45 2.83
N PHE A 215 -26.40 0.59 3.38
CA PHE A 215 -25.92 -0.13 4.56
C PHE A 215 -25.88 0.82 5.79
N ASN A 216 -26.21 0.31 6.98
CA ASN A 216 -25.94 1.07 8.19
C ASN A 216 -24.42 1.26 8.30
N GLN A 217 -23.94 2.50 8.43
CA GLN A 217 -22.52 2.80 8.45
C GLN A 217 -21.77 1.85 9.38
N PRO A 218 -20.90 0.96 8.85
CA PRO A 218 -20.06 0.12 9.70
C PRO A 218 -19.13 1.02 10.51
N LYS A 219 -18.78 0.62 11.72
CA LYS A 219 -17.71 1.25 12.48
C LYS A 219 -16.40 1.03 11.72
N ASP A 220 -15.89 2.08 11.10
CA ASP A 220 -14.59 2.02 10.45
C ASP A 220 -13.49 2.04 11.50
N ILE A 221 -12.73 0.94 11.57
CA ILE A 221 -11.61 0.76 12.49
C ILE A 221 -10.25 0.90 11.80
N SER A 222 -10.23 1.35 10.55
CA SER A 222 -8.99 1.47 9.78
C SER A 222 -8.02 2.49 10.36
N MET A 223 -8.56 3.57 10.97
CA MET A 223 -7.78 4.61 11.65
C MET A 223 -8.15 4.77 13.14
N ASP A 224 -8.76 3.76 13.75
CA ASP A 224 -9.10 3.75 15.18
C ASP A 224 -7.87 3.36 16.02
N ASP A 225 -7.44 4.24 16.93
CA ASP A 225 -6.28 4.03 17.81
C ASP A 225 -6.38 2.73 18.62
N ASN A 226 -7.61 2.27 18.95
CA ASN A 226 -7.79 1.01 19.69
C ASN A 226 -7.52 -0.24 18.84
N TYR A 227 -7.54 -0.12 17.51
CA TYR A 227 -7.38 -1.25 16.58
C TYR A 227 -6.19 -1.08 15.62
N GLU A 228 -5.29 -0.13 15.89
CA GLU A 228 -4.15 0.11 15.00
C GLU A 228 -3.24 -1.13 14.87
N ALA A 229 -3.10 -1.93 15.94
CA ALA A 229 -2.29 -3.14 15.99
C ALA A 229 -3.05 -4.44 15.65
N ILE A 230 -4.31 -4.37 15.18
CA ILE A 230 -5.11 -5.60 14.89
C ILE A 230 -4.54 -6.42 13.73
N CYS A 231 -3.81 -5.79 12.82
CA CYS A 231 -3.07 -6.40 11.73
C CYS A 231 -1.63 -5.86 11.72
N GLY A 232 -0.68 -6.67 11.25
CA GLY A 232 0.73 -6.33 11.28
C GLY A 232 1.44 -6.93 12.50
N ILE A 233 2.73 -6.63 12.66
CA ILE A 233 3.55 -7.04 13.81
C ILE A 233 4.18 -5.78 14.39
N SER A 234 3.91 -5.46 15.66
CA SER A 234 4.55 -4.34 16.33
C SER A 234 5.98 -4.67 16.77
N LYS A 235 6.79 -3.65 17.05
CA LYS A 235 8.13 -3.85 17.62
C LYS A 235 8.09 -4.64 18.93
N ALA A 236 7.12 -4.37 19.82
CA ALA A 236 6.95 -5.11 21.07
C ALA A 236 6.68 -6.59 20.81
N GLU A 237 5.82 -6.91 19.86
CA GLU A 237 5.50 -8.30 19.48
C GLU A 237 6.69 -9.00 18.79
N LEU A 238 7.50 -8.26 18.01
CA LEU A 238 8.75 -8.79 17.47
C LEU A 238 9.68 -9.22 18.59
N LEU A 239 9.93 -8.31 19.56
CA LEU A 239 10.82 -8.57 20.69
C LEU A 239 10.32 -9.68 21.61
N GLU A 240 9.02 -9.83 21.76
CA GLU A 240 8.42 -10.88 22.60
C GLU A 240 8.43 -12.26 21.92
N ASN A 241 8.12 -12.32 20.62
CA ASN A 241 7.80 -13.59 19.95
C ASN A 241 8.84 -14.04 18.92
N LEU A 242 9.72 -13.15 18.43
CA LEU A 242 10.55 -13.40 17.24
C LEU A 242 12.05 -13.13 17.45
N MET A 243 12.52 -13.01 18.70
CA MET A 243 13.94 -12.75 18.98
C MET A 243 14.86 -13.91 18.57
N GLN A 244 14.38 -15.15 18.59
CA GLN A 244 15.18 -16.27 18.08
C GLN A 244 15.50 -16.11 16.59
N PRO A 245 14.52 -15.92 15.67
CA PRO A 245 14.85 -15.69 14.25
C PRO A 245 15.61 -14.39 14.00
N VAL A 246 15.45 -13.35 14.80
CA VAL A 246 16.30 -12.15 14.73
C VAL A 246 17.76 -12.50 15.01
N GLY A 247 18.02 -13.28 16.06
CA GLY A 247 19.37 -13.76 16.38
C GLY A 247 19.97 -14.64 15.27
N GLU A 248 19.19 -15.57 14.72
CA GLU A 248 19.63 -16.41 13.59
C GLU A 248 19.98 -15.58 12.35
N LEU A 249 19.24 -14.49 12.10
CA LEU A 249 19.52 -13.57 10.99
C LEU A 249 20.74 -12.71 11.28
N ALA A 250 20.92 -12.23 12.52
CA ALA A 250 22.08 -11.45 12.95
C ALA A 250 23.41 -12.23 12.77
N GLU A 251 23.39 -13.53 13.06
CA GLU A 251 24.54 -14.41 12.82
C GLU A 251 24.94 -14.48 11.33
N VAL A 252 23.94 -14.54 10.43
CA VAL A 252 24.19 -14.56 8.96
C VAL A 252 24.87 -13.27 8.48
N TYR A 253 24.54 -12.13 9.11
CA TYR A 253 25.07 -10.81 8.75
C TYR A 253 26.29 -10.40 9.58
N ASP A 254 26.82 -11.28 10.46
CA ASP A 254 27.95 -11.02 11.34
C ASP A 254 27.79 -9.72 12.15
N MET A 255 26.60 -9.55 12.75
CA MET A 255 26.27 -8.38 13.56
C MET A 255 25.55 -8.77 14.86
N ASP A 256 25.49 -7.82 15.79
CA ASP A 256 24.73 -8.00 17.02
C ASP A 256 23.20 -7.92 16.76
N THR A 257 22.45 -8.51 17.69
CA THR A 257 20.98 -8.62 17.58
C THR A 257 20.30 -7.25 17.59
N ASP A 258 20.81 -6.27 18.35
CA ASP A 258 20.21 -4.94 18.43
C ASP A 258 20.34 -4.20 17.10
N LYS A 259 21.51 -4.29 16.46
CA LYS A 259 21.70 -3.74 15.10
C LYS A 259 20.85 -4.45 14.06
N MET A 260 20.62 -5.77 14.21
CA MET A 260 19.71 -6.48 13.31
C MET A 260 18.28 -5.99 13.48
N VAL A 261 17.82 -5.70 14.71
CA VAL A 261 16.50 -5.09 14.95
C VAL A 261 16.41 -3.72 14.27
N GLU A 262 17.41 -2.85 14.42
CA GLU A 262 17.45 -1.54 13.76
C GLU A 262 17.38 -1.67 12.22
N LEU A 263 18.11 -2.64 11.67
CA LEU A 263 18.11 -2.90 10.22
C LEU A 263 16.76 -3.44 9.72
N LEU A 264 16.11 -4.30 10.50
CA LEU A 264 14.75 -4.78 10.20
C LEU A 264 13.72 -3.65 10.29
N GLU A 265 13.86 -2.73 11.27
CA GLU A 265 13.03 -1.53 11.39
C GLU A 265 13.18 -0.63 10.15
N GLU A 266 14.42 -0.30 9.77
CA GLU A 266 14.66 0.50 8.56
C GLU A 266 14.04 -0.14 7.31
N GLN A 267 14.14 -1.46 7.19
CA GLN A 267 13.77 -2.18 5.99
C GLN A 267 12.26 -2.48 5.89
N TYR A 268 11.57 -2.83 7.00
CA TYR A 268 10.22 -3.41 6.96
C TYR A 268 9.20 -2.81 7.92
N ASP A 269 9.64 -1.95 8.87
CA ASP A 269 8.76 -1.31 9.85
C ASP A 269 8.21 0.04 9.37
N GLY A 270 7.66 0.81 10.30
CA GLY A 270 7.29 2.22 10.12
C GLY A 270 5.96 2.46 9.47
N TYR A 271 5.10 1.45 9.31
CA TYR A 271 3.70 1.67 9.00
C TYR A 271 2.95 2.16 10.24
N HIS A 272 2.14 3.21 10.06
CA HIS A 272 1.22 3.72 11.08
C HIS A 272 -0.17 3.82 10.49
N PHE A 273 -1.16 3.39 11.25
CA PHE A 273 -2.54 3.32 10.79
C PHE A 273 -3.48 4.30 11.48
N SER A 274 -3.01 4.96 12.55
CA SER A 274 -3.82 5.89 13.33
C SER A 274 -2.98 7.05 13.91
N SER A 275 -3.63 7.92 14.68
CA SER A 275 -2.95 9.00 15.42
C SER A 275 -2.11 8.50 16.60
N GLY A 276 -2.28 7.24 17.00
CA GLY A 276 -1.50 6.57 18.05
C GLY A 276 -0.06 6.33 17.65
N MET A 277 0.23 6.27 16.35
CA MET A 277 1.60 6.17 15.79
C MET A 277 2.35 4.92 16.28
N THR A 278 1.66 3.79 16.46
CA THR A 278 2.33 2.52 16.75
C THR A 278 3.01 2.00 15.49
N ASP A 279 4.33 1.78 15.58
CA ASP A 279 5.15 1.22 14.50
C ASP A 279 4.74 -0.23 14.22
N MET A 280 4.48 -0.53 12.94
CA MET A 280 4.03 -1.83 12.48
C MET A 280 4.88 -2.35 11.34
N PHE A 281 5.52 -3.50 11.54
CA PHE A 281 6.16 -4.25 10.45
C PHE A 281 5.12 -4.83 9.49
N ASN A 282 5.49 -4.88 8.22
CA ASN A 282 4.79 -5.73 7.26
C ASN A 282 5.08 -7.21 7.58
N PRO A 283 4.08 -8.01 7.97
CA PRO A 283 4.31 -9.41 8.37
C PRO A 283 4.91 -10.27 7.26
N PHE A 284 4.50 -10.02 6.02
CA PHE A 284 4.96 -10.81 4.87
C PHE A 284 6.45 -10.62 4.63
N SER A 285 6.93 -9.37 4.61
CA SER A 285 8.35 -9.07 4.40
C SER A 285 9.20 -9.58 5.56
N LEU A 286 8.78 -9.31 6.79
CA LEU A 286 9.49 -9.72 7.99
C LEU A 286 9.65 -11.26 8.08
N LEU A 287 8.55 -12.01 7.90
CA LEU A 287 8.58 -13.46 7.98
C LEU A 287 9.36 -14.11 6.83
N ASN A 288 9.32 -13.52 5.62
CA ASN A 288 10.16 -13.97 4.51
C ASN A 288 11.65 -13.71 4.76
N ALA A 289 12.01 -12.59 5.40
CA ALA A 289 13.40 -12.32 5.76
C ALA A 289 13.95 -13.40 6.71
N PHE A 290 13.15 -13.83 7.68
CA PHE A 290 13.53 -14.92 8.58
C PHE A 290 13.60 -16.27 7.88
N ASP A 291 12.61 -16.60 7.04
CA ASP A 291 12.56 -17.88 6.32
C ASP A 291 13.73 -18.05 5.35
N LYS A 292 14.05 -16.99 4.60
CA LYS A 292 15.12 -16.98 3.61
C LYS A 292 16.48 -16.56 4.17
N ARG A 293 16.53 -16.17 5.44
CA ARG A 293 17.74 -15.66 6.12
C ARG A 293 18.46 -14.58 5.34
N ARG A 294 17.70 -13.66 4.74
CA ARG A 294 18.24 -12.50 4.01
C ARG A 294 17.25 -11.34 4.01
N LEU A 295 17.79 -10.13 3.91
CA LEU A 295 17.02 -8.92 3.65
C LEU A 295 16.83 -8.75 2.15
N ASP A 296 15.58 -8.52 1.71
CA ASP A 296 15.23 -8.37 0.29
C ASP A 296 13.90 -7.63 0.18
N SER A 297 13.52 -7.19 -1.02
CA SER A 297 12.22 -6.55 -1.28
C SER A 297 11.14 -7.60 -1.54
N PHE A 298 10.58 -8.17 -0.47
CA PHE A 298 9.62 -9.28 -0.57
C PHE A 298 8.20 -8.81 -0.90
N TRP A 299 7.73 -7.76 -0.24
CA TRP A 299 6.37 -7.27 -0.43
C TRP A 299 6.15 -6.75 -1.85
N PHE A 300 7.09 -5.95 -2.34
CA PHE A 300 7.01 -5.35 -3.66
C PHE A 300 7.03 -6.40 -4.77
N SER A 301 7.78 -7.50 -4.60
CA SER A 301 7.86 -8.62 -5.55
C SER A 301 6.54 -9.39 -5.72
N THR A 302 5.55 -9.22 -4.82
CA THR A 302 4.24 -9.90 -4.93
C THR A 302 3.30 -9.29 -5.97
N GLY A 303 3.74 -8.29 -6.69
CA GLY A 303 3.03 -7.67 -7.80
C GLY A 303 2.45 -6.30 -7.46
N THR A 304 2.80 -5.32 -8.29
CA THR A 304 2.20 -3.99 -8.23
C THR A 304 0.81 -4.04 -8.85
N PRO A 305 -0.20 -3.45 -8.21
CA PRO A 305 -1.54 -3.44 -8.75
C PRO A 305 -1.60 -2.73 -10.11
N THR A 306 -2.22 -3.35 -11.10
CA THR A 306 -2.34 -2.80 -12.46
C THR A 306 -3.03 -1.43 -12.49
N TYR A 307 -4.00 -1.22 -11.59
CA TYR A 307 -4.68 0.06 -11.47
C TYR A 307 -3.74 1.21 -11.06
N LEU A 308 -2.74 0.95 -10.22
CA LEU A 308 -1.76 1.98 -9.81
C LEU A 308 -0.92 2.43 -11.00
N ILE A 309 -0.55 1.51 -11.90
CA ILE A 309 0.15 1.86 -13.15
C ILE A 309 -0.71 2.81 -13.98
N ARG A 310 -1.99 2.44 -14.18
CA ARG A 310 -2.95 3.26 -14.95
C ARG A 310 -3.10 4.64 -14.31
N LEU A 311 -3.28 4.69 -12.99
CA LEU A 311 -3.47 5.92 -12.23
C LEU A 311 -2.27 6.88 -12.38
N LEU A 312 -1.05 6.38 -12.23
CA LEU A 312 0.17 7.18 -12.38
C LEU A 312 0.41 7.64 -13.83
N GLN A 313 0.04 6.82 -14.81
CA GLN A 313 0.15 7.18 -16.24
C GLN A 313 -0.82 8.31 -16.63
N HIS A 314 -2.03 8.32 -16.05
CA HIS A 314 -3.03 9.36 -16.33
C HIS A 314 -2.74 10.70 -15.64
N ASN A 315 -2.21 10.66 -14.41
CA ASN A 315 -2.12 11.86 -13.59
C ASN A 315 -0.77 12.57 -13.65
N HIS A 316 0.28 11.96 -14.21
CA HIS A 316 1.65 12.54 -14.27
C HIS A 316 2.11 13.21 -12.97
N GLU A 317 1.68 12.65 -11.81
CA GLU A 317 1.90 13.24 -10.51
C GLU A 317 3.37 13.25 -10.12
N ASN A 318 3.82 14.38 -9.62
CA ASN A 318 5.14 14.49 -9.04
C ASN A 318 5.14 13.84 -7.64
N LEU A 319 5.96 12.81 -7.44
CA LEU A 319 6.07 12.11 -6.15
C LEU A 319 6.45 13.04 -4.98
N ASN A 320 7.16 14.14 -5.24
CA ASN A 320 7.43 15.17 -4.24
C ASN A 320 6.17 15.84 -3.72
N ASP A 321 5.14 15.93 -4.57
CA ASP A 321 3.88 16.55 -4.19
C ASP A 321 3.00 15.61 -3.35
N LEU A 322 3.37 14.31 -3.26
CA LEU A 322 2.67 13.30 -2.48
C LEU A 322 3.31 13.03 -1.11
N THR A 323 4.62 13.21 -0.97
CA THR A 323 5.37 12.85 0.24
C THR A 323 5.85 14.06 1.04
N GLY A 324 5.95 13.93 2.36
CA GLY A 324 6.46 14.98 3.24
C GLY A 324 5.48 16.14 3.44
N HIS A 325 4.20 15.96 3.15
CA HIS A 325 3.15 16.97 3.30
C HIS A 325 2.08 16.54 4.29
N TYR A 326 1.42 17.55 4.89
CA TYR A 326 0.27 17.35 5.76
C TYR A 326 -1.02 17.37 4.96
N TYR A 327 -1.84 16.33 5.14
CA TYR A 327 -3.13 16.15 4.50
C TYR A 327 -4.25 16.01 5.51
N ARG A 328 -5.47 16.40 5.15
CA ARG A 328 -6.65 16.11 5.96
C ARG A 328 -7.11 14.68 5.71
N PRO A 329 -7.77 14.01 6.67
CA PRO A 329 -8.32 12.66 6.46
C PRO A 329 -9.16 12.54 5.17
N ALA A 330 -9.97 13.53 4.86
CA ALA A 330 -10.81 13.54 3.66
C ALA A 330 -10.03 13.51 2.33
N ASP A 331 -8.73 13.82 2.35
CA ASP A 331 -7.90 13.88 1.16
C ASP A 331 -7.30 12.49 0.81
N PHE A 332 -7.21 11.56 1.78
CA PHE A 332 -6.54 10.27 1.58
C PHE A 332 -7.26 9.03 2.16
N VAL A 333 -8.29 9.21 2.99
CA VAL A 333 -9.01 8.08 3.62
C VAL A 333 -10.10 7.52 2.73
N ASP A 334 -10.82 8.38 2.00
CA ASP A 334 -11.94 7.97 1.14
C ASP A 334 -11.55 8.07 -0.33
N TYR A 335 -11.53 6.93 -1.04
CA TYR A 335 -11.34 6.94 -2.47
C TYR A 335 -12.64 7.31 -3.19
N LYS A 336 -12.55 8.30 -4.08
CA LYS A 336 -13.63 8.69 -4.99
C LYS A 336 -13.22 8.31 -6.40
N ALA A 337 -14.03 7.52 -7.07
CA ALA A 337 -13.73 7.00 -8.42
C ALA A 337 -13.58 8.07 -9.50
N ASP A 338 -14.09 9.27 -9.24
CA ASP A 338 -14.02 10.45 -10.11
C ASP A 338 -12.90 11.44 -9.73
N ALA A 339 -12.07 11.08 -8.75
CA ALA A 339 -11.02 11.95 -8.26
C ALA A 339 -9.77 11.85 -9.13
N GLU A 340 -9.30 12.99 -9.63
CA GLU A 340 -8.03 13.10 -10.36
C GLU A 340 -6.80 12.85 -9.46
N ASN A 341 -6.98 12.77 -8.13
CA ASN A 341 -5.89 12.65 -7.17
C ASN A 341 -5.62 11.20 -6.77
N PRO A 342 -4.45 10.63 -7.07
CA PRO A 342 -4.08 9.27 -6.73
C PRO A 342 -3.74 9.03 -5.25
N LEU A 343 -3.67 10.09 -4.42
CA LEU A 343 -3.17 10.04 -3.05
C LEU A 343 -3.87 8.99 -2.18
N ALA A 344 -5.21 8.95 -2.23
CA ALA A 344 -6.00 8.00 -1.43
C ALA A 344 -5.65 6.55 -1.79
N MET A 345 -5.51 6.25 -3.08
CA MET A 345 -5.18 4.92 -3.57
C MET A 345 -3.75 4.52 -3.20
N ILE A 346 -2.79 5.44 -3.34
CA ILE A 346 -1.38 5.20 -3.01
C ILE A 346 -1.22 4.93 -1.50
N TYR A 347 -1.92 5.72 -0.65
CA TYR A 347 -1.94 5.51 0.80
C TYR A 347 -2.59 4.17 1.18
N GLN A 348 -3.79 3.90 0.72
CA GLN A 348 -4.56 2.70 1.10
C GLN A 348 -3.90 1.41 0.59
N SER A 349 -3.20 1.48 -0.54
CA SER A 349 -2.40 0.36 -1.05
C SER A 349 -1.13 0.10 -0.24
N GLY A 350 -0.74 1.02 0.66
CA GLY A 350 0.40 0.85 1.56
C GLY A 350 1.73 1.38 1.01
N TYR A 351 1.70 2.16 -0.07
CA TYR A 351 2.92 2.84 -0.55
C TYR A 351 3.25 4.09 0.26
N LEU A 352 2.23 4.75 0.82
CA LEU A 352 2.39 5.80 1.82
C LEU A 352 1.79 5.36 3.15
N THR A 353 2.27 5.97 4.22
CA THR A 353 1.78 5.78 5.58
C THR A 353 1.77 7.11 6.32
N ILE A 354 1.14 7.14 7.49
CA ILE A 354 1.18 8.27 8.42
C ILE A 354 2.58 8.32 9.04
N LYS A 355 3.27 9.47 8.95
CA LYS A 355 4.58 9.73 9.60
C LYS A 355 4.50 10.87 10.63
N GLY A 356 3.32 11.42 10.85
CA GLY A 356 3.09 12.44 11.87
C GLY A 356 1.64 12.86 11.93
N PHE A 357 1.22 13.34 13.10
CA PHE A 357 -0.12 13.83 13.34
C PHE A 357 -0.10 15.22 13.97
N ASN A 358 -0.75 16.18 13.32
CA ASN A 358 -0.95 17.51 13.88
C ASN A 358 -2.35 17.61 14.50
N ARG A 359 -2.42 17.42 15.82
CA ARG A 359 -3.68 17.43 16.57
C ARG A 359 -4.45 18.76 16.43
N ARG A 360 -3.74 19.90 16.33
CA ARG A 360 -4.39 21.22 16.26
C ARG A 360 -5.19 21.41 14.98
N PHE A 361 -4.69 20.89 13.86
CA PHE A 361 -5.31 21.05 12.55
C PHE A 361 -5.98 19.78 12.04
N ASN A 362 -5.91 18.69 12.80
CA ASN A 362 -6.38 17.35 12.39
C ASN A 362 -5.82 16.97 11.01
N THR A 363 -4.50 17.08 10.84
CA THR A 363 -3.81 16.74 9.60
C THR A 363 -2.71 15.72 9.85
N PHE A 364 -2.47 14.88 8.87
CA PHE A 364 -1.52 13.79 8.92
C PHE A 364 -0.40 14.02 7.92
N LEU A 365 0.84 13.89 8.37
CA LEU A 365 2.01 13.87 7.50
C LEU A 365 2.08 12.50 6.83
N LEU A 366 2.09 12.47 5.51
CA LEU A 366 2.24 11.24 4.73
C LEU A 366 3.63 11.14 4.11
N ASP A 367 4.23 9.95 4.20
CA ASP A 367 5.50 9.62 3.56
C ASP A 367 5.61 8.09 3.37
N PHE A 368 6.69 7.63 2.75
CA PHE A 368 6.98 6.20 2.64
C PHE A 368 7.14 5.54 4.00
N PRO A 369 6.63 4.31 4.20
CA PRO A 369 6.76 3.62 5.48
C PRO A 369 8.22 3.28 5.80
N ASN A 370 8.95 2.70 4.86
CA ASN A 370 10.27 2.13 5.05
C ASN A 370 11.07 2.09 3.73
N LYS A 371 12.27 1.55 3.82
CA LYS A 371 13.21 1.48 2.71
C LYS A 371 12.72 0.54 1.59
N GLU A 372 12.19 -0.65 1.93
CA GLU A 372 11.65 -1.60 0.94
C GLU A 372 10.62 -0.94 0.03
N VAL A 373 9.64 -0.26 0.64
CA VAL A 373 8.54 0.36 -0.10
C VAL A 373 9.00 1.56 -0.90
N LYS A 374 9.85 2.42 -0.30
CA LYS A 374 10.40 3.59 -0.97
C LYS A 374 11.20 3.18 -2.22
N GLU A 375 12.12 2.24 -2.06
CA GLU A 375 12.97 1.73 -3.14
C GLU A 375 12.12 1.09 -4.24
N GLY A 376 11.24 0.16 -3.87
CA GLY A 376 10.40 -0.55 -4.81
C GLY A 376 9.46 0.39 -5.57
N PHE A 377 8.78 1.33 -4.88
CA PHE A 377 7.85 2.25 -5.52
C PHE A 377 8.54 3.21 -6.48
N VAL A 378 9.66 3.82 -6.07
CA VAL A 378 10.39 4.76 -6.92
C VAL A 378 10.99 4.04 -8.13
N SER A 379 11.56 2.85 -7.95
CA SER A 379 12.05 2.00 -9.05
C SER A 379 10.94 1.63 -10.02
N PHE A 380 9.79 1.23 -9.50
CA PHE A 380 8.63 0.90 -10.31
C PHE A 380 8.15 2.09 -11.15
N VAL A 381 7.99 3.26 -10.54
CA VAL A 381 7.58 4.49 -11.24
C VAL A 381 8.60 4.86 -12.31
N ALA A 382 9.90 4.81 -11.97
CA ALA A 382 10.98 5.12 -12.91
C ALA A 382 10.97 4.17 -14.11
N ASN A 383 10.92 2.86 -13.90
CA ASN A 383 10.92 1.86 -14.98
C ASN A 383 9.71 2.02 -15.90
N ASN A 384 8.51 2.26 -15.33
CA ASN A 384 7.29 2.47 -16.13
C ASN A 384 7.27 3.82 -16.86
N TYR A 385 7.79 4.88 -16.23
CA TYR A 385 7.82 6.21 -16.82
C TYR A 385 8.88 6.33 -17.92
N LEU A 386 10.08 5.79 -17.70
CA LEU A 386 11.22 5.93 -18.61
C LEU A 386 11.24 4.88 -19.72
N GLN A 387 10.54 3.75 -19.54
CA GLN A 387 10.49 2.62 -20.49
C GLN A 387 11.88 2.15 -20.95
N VAL A 388 12.87 2.19 -20.06
CA VAL A 388 14.22 1.72 -20.33
C VAL A 388 14.33 0.21 -20.25
N SER A 389 15.27 -0.39 -20.99
CA SER A 389 15.48 -1.82 -21.06
C SER A 389 16.26 -2.42 -19.88
N ARG A 390 16.93 -1.56 -19.09
CA ARG A 390 17.68 -1.95 -17.90
C ARG A 390 16.92 -1.58 -16.63
N ASP A 391 17.22 -2.31 -15.56
CA ASP A 391 16.67 -1.97 -14.25
C ASP A 391 17.30 -0.67 -13.73
N THR A 392 16.48 0.37 -13.67
CA THR A 392 16.89 1.71 -13.25
C THR A 392 17.44 1.73 -11.82
N ALA A 393 16.98 0.81 -10.95
CA ALA A 393 17.49 0.69 -9.59
C ALA A 393 18.95 0.22 -9.56
N VAL A 394 19.31 -0.75 -10.40
CA VAL A 394 20.70 -1.23 -10.50
C VAL A 394 21.62 -0.13 -11.01
N GLU A 395 21.19 0.62 -12.02
CA GLU A 395 21.97 1.76 -12.52
C GLU A 395 22.10 2.86 -11.45
N ALA A 396 21.04 3.13 -10.67
CA ALA A 396 21.10 4.10 -9.58
C ALA A 396 22.13 3.70 -8.50
N MET A 397 22.24 2.42 -8.16
CA MET A 397 23.28 1.93 -7.24
C MET A 397 24.70 2.20 -7.77
N GLU A 398 24.92 1.97 -9.07
CA GLU A 398 26.23 2.26 -9.69
C GLU A 398 26.55 3.76 -9.66
N TRP A 399 25.55 4.63 -9.90
CA TRP A 399 25.73 6.08 -9.81
C TRP A 399 26.05 6.54 -8.39
N VAL A 400 25.39 5.94 -7.40
CA VAL A 400 25.67 6.21 -5.99
C VAL A 400 27.13 5.86 -5.64
N GLN A 401 27.58 4.66 -5.98
CA GLN A 401 28.97 4.25 -5.76
C GLN A 401 29.96 5.19 -6.45
N THR A 402 29.61 5.65 -7.66
CA THR A 402 30.44 6.56 -8.46
C THR A 402 30.54 7.94 -7.80
N ILE A 403 29.43 8.49 -7.25
CA ILE A 403 29.44 9.81 -6.61
C ILE A 403 30.08 9.76 -5.23
N GLU A 404 29.91 8.68 -4.48
CA GLU A 404 30.59 8.44 -3.21
C GLU A 404 32.11 8.35 -3.38
N ALA A 405 32.56 7.78 -4.48
CA ALA A 405 33.96 7.79 -4.88
C ALA A 405 34.46 9.15 -5.39
N GLY A 406 33.58 10.17 -5.50
CA GLY A 406 33.89 11.51 -6.01
C GLY A 406 34.20 11.57 -7.51
N ASN A 407 33.85 10.52 -8.27
CA ASN A 407 34.19 10.42 -9.70
C ASN A 407 33.10 11.04 -10.60
N LEU A 408 32.99 12.37 -10.57
CA LEU A 408 31.98 13.09 -11.37
C LEU A 408 32.14 12.92 -12.89
N SER A 409 33.36 12.67 -13.37
CA SER A 409 33.61 12.41 -14.79
C SER A 409 32.98 11.10 -15.26
N LEU A 410 33.04 10.05 -14.43
CA LEU A 410 32.38 8.77 -14.70
C LEU A 410 30.87 8.92 -14.57
N LEU A 411 30.39 9.60 -13.51
CA LEU A 411 28.96 9.86 -13.29
C LEU A 411 28.33 10.57 -14.51
N ARG A 412 29.00 11.61 -15.04
CA ARG A 412 28.59 12.29 -16.27
C ARG A 412 28.40 11.30 -17.42
N LYS A 413 29.38 10.41 -17.66
CA LYS A 413 29.31 9.42 -18.74
C LYS A 413 28.15 8.44 -18.55
N GLN A 414 27.97 7.94 -17.32
CA GLN A 414 26.88 7.01 -16.98
C GLN A 414 25.51 7.66 -17.20
N LEU A 415 25.28 8.85 -16.65
CA LEU A 415 24.04 9.59 -16.85
C LEU A 415 23.79 9.94 -18.31
N THR A 416 24.82 10.37 -19.07
CA THR A 416 24.69 10.67 -20.50
C THR A 416 24.26 9.41 -21.28
N ALA A 417 24.86 8.26 -21.00
CA ALA A 417 24.50 6.99 -21.64
C ALA A 417 23.08 6.56 -21.29
N PHE A 418 22.68 6.71 -20.03
CA PHE A 418 21.33 6.42 -19.58
C PHE A 418 20.28 7.28 -20.30
N PHE A 419 20.44 8.60 -20.31
CA PHE A 419 19.53 9.51 -21.03
C PHE A 419 19.45 9.21 -22.53
N ALA A 420 20.56 8.81 -23.14
CA ALA A 420 20.59 8.38 -24.53
C ALA A 420 19.79 7.07 -24.77
N SER A 421 19.67 6.21 -23.76
CA SER A 421 18.94 4.93 -23.86
C SER A 421 17.42 5.09 -23.80
N ILE A 422 16.90 6.23 -23.31
CA ILE A 422 15.46 6.48 -23.20
C ILE A 422 14.84 6.56 -24.62
N PRO A 423 13.73 5.83 -24.90
CA PRO A 423 13.11 5.81 -26.21
C PRO A 423 12.72 7.21 -26.71
N TYR A 424 13.00 7.49 -27.98
CA TYR A 424 12.71 8.77 -28.61
C TYR A 424 11.22 9.16 -28.55
N THR A 425 10.32 8.19 -28.58
CA THR A 425 8.86 8.41 -28.48
C THR A 425 8.46 9.05 -27.15
N MET A 426 9.19 8.79 -26.08
CA MET A 426 8.95 9.39 -24.76
C MET A 426 9.35 10.86 -24.69
N ARG A 427 10.24 11.29 -25.55
CA ARG A 427 10.78 12.67 -25.61
C ARG A 427 9.93 13.61 -26.48
N ARG A 428 9.07 13.07 -27.38
CA ARG A 428 8.19 13.86 -28.24
C ARG A 428 6.96 14.34 -27.45
N LYS A 429 7.13 15.49 -26.78
CA LYS A 429 5.98 16.25 -26.26
C LYS A 429 5.70 17.42 -27.22
N GLU A 430 4.41 17.76 -27.38
CA GLU A 430 3.94 18.69 -28.39
C GLU A 430 4.39 20.14 -28.15
N ASN A 431 4.67 20.51 -26.87
CA ASN A 431 5.10 21.85 -26.52
C ASN A 431 6.37 21.87 -25.65
N GLU A 432 7.04 23.02 -25.61
CA GLU A 432 8.31 23.25 -24.91
C GLU A 432 8.18 23.05 -23.38
N ARG A 433 7.06 23.48 -22.81
CA ARG A 433 6.75 23.34 -21.38
C ARG A 433 6.63 21.88 -20.95
N GLU A 434 6.05 21.03 -21.78
CA GLU A 434 5.94 19.59 -21.50
C GLU A 434 7.29 18.88 -21.61
N ARG A 435 8.14 19.33 -22.54
CA ARG A 435 9.52 18.81 -22.69
C ARG A 435 10.37 19.15 -21.46
N GLU A 436 10.33 20.42 -21.02
CA GLU A 436 11.03 20.85 -19.81
C GLU A 436 10.56 20.05 -18.58
N ARG A 437 9.24 19.91 -18.40
CA ARG A 437 8.63 19.11 -17.32
C ARG A 437 9.08 17.64 -17.39
N TYR A 438 9.16 17.05 -18.58
CA TYR A 438 9.64 15.68 -18.76
C TYR A 438 11.09 15.51 -18.28
N PHE A 439 12.00 16.40 -18.65
CA PHE A 439 13.40 16.32 -18.22
C PHE A 439 13.54 16.53 -16.72
N HIS A 440 12.88 17.51 -16.14
CA HIS A 440 12.85 17.75 -14.70
C HIS A 440 12.33 16.51 -13.93
N TYR A 441 11.24 15.91 -14.40
CA TYR A 441 10.67 14.75 -13.74
C TYR A 441 11.55 13.50 -13.89
N THR A 442 12.17 13.29 -15.03
CA THR A 442 13.13 12.20 -15.25
C THR A 442 14.31 12.31 -14.28
N PHE A 443 14.87 13.52 -14.17
CA PHE A 443 15.92 13.79 -13.18
C PHE A 443 15.49 13.52 -11.78
N TYR A 444 14.34 14.05 -11.43
CA TYR A 444 13.78 13.85 -10.13
C TYR A 444 13.68 12.36 -9.77
N LEU A 445 13.16 11.53 -10.67
CA LEU A 445 13.06 10.08 -10.46
C LEU A 445 14.43 9.43 -10.26
N ILE A 446 15.42 9.79 -11.09
CA ILE A 446 16.79 9.26 -11.00
C ILE A 446 17.40 9.60 -9.63
N PHE A 447 17.32 10.87 -9.24
CA PHE A 447 17.88 11.30 -7.96
C PHE A 447 17.09 10.78 -6.76
N ARG A 448 15.80 10.60 -6.89
CA ARG A 448 14.98 9.96 -5.85
C ARG A 448 15.37 8.50 -5.66
N LEU A 449 15.66 7.76 -6.74
CA LEU A 449 16.23 6.42 -6.66
C LEU A 449 17.60 6.41 -5.99
N MET A 450 18.51 7.29 -6.40
CA MET A 450 19.80 7.42 -5.71
C MET A 450 19.62 7.72 -4.21
N SER A 451 18.58 8.50 -3.84
CA SER A 451 18.29 8.83 -2.44
C SER A 451 17.83 7.64 -1.58
N THR A 452 17.49 6.51 -2.18
CA THR A 452 17.20 5.28 -1.42
C THR A 452 18.46 4.60 -0.92
N TYR A 453 19.61 4.89 -1.54
CA TYR A 453 20.90 4.27 -1.27
C TYR A 453 21.93 5.22 -0.63
N THR A 454 21.61 6.50 -0.54
CA THR A 454 22.50 7.52 0.07
C THR A 454 21.74 8.44 1.02
N ILE A 455 22.46 9.12 1.90
CA ILE A 455 21.89 10.23 2.67
C ILE A 455 21.74 11.43 1.72
N LEU A 456 20.57 11.56 1.08
CA LEU A 456 20.23 12.72 0.27
C LEU A 456 19.30 13.62 1.05
N THR A 457 19.64 14.90 1.16
CA THR A 457 18.73 15.90 1.69
C THR A 457 18.20 16.79 0.57
N GLU A 458 16.92 16.61 0.22
CA GLU A 458 16.18 17.65 -0.47
C GLU A 458 15.85 18.76 0.53
N LYS A 459 16.70 19.76 0.65
CA LYS A 459 16.41 20.91 1.52
C LYS A 459 15.71 22.00 0.73
N ARG A 460 14.47 22.31 1.11
CA ARG A 460 13.83 23.58 0.75
C ARG A 460 14.61 24.70 1.43
N GLN A 461 15.15 25.62 0.65
CA GLN A 461 15.86 26.78 1.18
C GLN A 461 14.96 28.03 1.12
N SER A 462 15.24 29.02 1.98
CA SER A 462 14.43 30.23 2.15
C SER A 462 14.34 31.12 0.91
N GLU A 463 15.29 31.02 -0.03
CA GLU A 463 15.39 31.89 -1.22
C GLU A 463 15.24 31.17 -2.57
N GLY A 464 14.90 29.87 -2.53
CA GLY A 464 14.72 29.05 -3.74
C GLY A 464 14.95 27.58 -3.47
N ARG A 465 14.82 26.75 -4.49
CA ARG A 465 15.01 25.31 -4.44
C ARG A 465 16.12 24.93 -5.41
N ALA A 466 17.22 24.33 -4.91
CA ALA A 466 18.16 23.66 -5.78
C ALA A 466 17.48 22.43 -6.40
N ASP A 467 17.81 22.14 -7.66
CA ASP A 467 17.20 21.01 -8.36
C ASP A 467 17.58 19.67 -7.69
N CYS A 468 18.84 19.55 -7.21
CA CYS A 468 19.27 18.40 -6.43
C CYS A 468 20.47 18.70 -5.55
N ILE A 469 20.46 18.18 -4.30
CA ILE A 469 21.63 18.22 -3.40
C ILE A 469 21.90 16.78 -2.92
N ILE A 470 23.14 16.32 -3.11
CA ILE A 470 23.60 15.01 -2.68
C ILE A 470 24.65 15.20 -1.58
N GLU A 471 24.38 14.64 -0.41
CA GLU A 471 25.34 14.62 0.69
C GLU A 471 25.96 13.21 0.82
N THR A 472 27.27 13.14 0.70
CA THR A 472 28.03 11.92 0.99
C THR A 472 28.91 12.13 2.22
N PRO A 473 29.49 11.09 2.82
CA PRO A 473 30.46 11.27 3.89
C PRO A 473 31.67 12.12 3.48
N ALA A 474 32.03 12.15 2.20
CA ALA A 474 33.21 12.81 1.66
C ALA A 474 32.97 14.23 1.14
N ALA A 475 31.77 14.55 0.66
CA ALA A 475 31.48 15.83 0.00
C ALA A 475 29.98 16.14 -0.06
N VAL A 476 29.65 17.40 -0.32
CA VAL A 476 28.30 17.86 -0.67
C VAL A 476 28.30 18.28 -2.13
N PHE A 477 27.37 17.74 -2.93
CA PHE A 477 27.22 18.04 -4.35
C PHE A 477 25.91 18.79 -4.58
N ILE A 478 25.96 19.96 -5.20
CA ILE A 478 24.79 20.80 -5.54
C ILE A 478 24.65 20.82 -7.06
N PHE A 479 23.56 20.28 -7.56
CA PHE A 479 23.24 20.24 -8.98
C PHE A 479 22.17 21.26 -9.33
N GLU A 480 22.35 21.94 -10.43
CA GLU A 480 21.36 22.79 -11.07
C GLU A 480 21.28 22.44 -12.56
N PHE A 481 20.07 22.33 -13.09
CA PHE A 481 19.79 21.83 -14.43
C PHE A 481 19.23 22.93 -15.33
N LYS A 482 19.61 22.91 -16.61
CA LYS A 482 19.04 23.77 -17.64
C LYS A 482 18.69 22.94 -18.87
N LEU A 483 17.55 23.24 -19.48
CA LEU A 483 17.17 22.72 -20.78
C LEU A 483 17.51 23.77 -21.86
N ASP A 484 18.31 23.37 -22.83
CA ASP A 484 18.76 24.24 -23.93
C ASP A 484 19.40 25.60 -23.48
N GLY A 485 19.95 25.64 -22.26
CA GLY A 485 20.65 26.78 -21.68
C GLY A 485 22.17 26.59 -21.66
N THR A 486 22.85 27.16 -20.66
CA THR A 486 24.30 27.00 -20.45
C THR A 486 24.63 26.52 -19.04
N ALA A 487 25.73 25.79 -18.90
CA ALA A 487 26.20 25.35 -17.57
C ALA A 487 26.64 26.55 -16.69
N ASP A 488 27.06 27.66 -17.29
CA ASP A 488 27.38 28.88 -16.56
C ASP A 488 26.15 29.58 -15.99
N GLU A 489 25.00 29.52 -16.68
CA GLU A 489 23.73 30.00 -16.14
C GLU A 489 23.28 29.16 -14.94
N ALA A 490 23.41 27.83 -15.00
CA ALA A 490 23.12 26.95 -13.89
C ALA A 490 24.00 27.25 -12.67
N LEU A 491 25.30 27.35 -12.86
CA LEU A 491 26.24 27.69 -11.77
C LEU A 491 25.96 29.08 -11.18
N ARG A 492 25.64 30.07 -12.01
CA ARG A 492 25.26 31.42 -11.56
C ARG A 492 24.00 31.37 -10.70
N GLN A 493 23.00 30.56 -11.05
CA GLN A 493 21.80 30.41 -10.25
C GLN A 493 22.10 29.80 -8.86
N ILE A 494 23.00 28.82 -8.77
CA ILE A 494 23.45 28.26 -7.48
C ILE A 494 24.01 29.36 -6.58
N GLU A 495 24.83 30.29 -7.14
CA GLU A 495 25.43 31.39 -6.41
C GLU A 495 24.40 32.45 -6.00
N GLU A 496 23.59 32.94 -6.94
CA GLU A 496 22.61 34.00 -6.71
C GLU A 496 21.54 33.59 -5.69
N LYS A 497 21.10 32.32 -5.74
CA LYS A 497 20.14 31.75 -4.79
C LYS A 497 20.78 31.26 -3.49
N GLY A 498 22.10 31.24 -3.41
CA GLY A 498 22.83 30.89 -2.20
C GLY A 498 22.65 29.47 -1.73
N TYR A 499 22.46 28.51 -2.64
CA TYR A 499 22.21 27.11 -2.29
C TYR A 499 23.32 26.44 -1.47
N ALA A 500 24.54 26.96 -1.54
CA ALA A 500 25.68 26.50 -0.75
C ALA A 500 25.74 27.09 0.68
N ARG A 501 24.96 28.16 0.98
CA ARG A 501 25.03 28.86 2.28
C ARG A 501 24.79 27.96 3.50
N PRO A 502 23.84 26.99 3.50
CA PRO A 502 23.65 26.09 4.63
C PRO A 502 24.86 25.23 4.97
N TYR A 503 25.76 25.04 4.02
CA TYR A 503 26.97 24.24 4.13
C TYR A 503 28.23 25.07 4.43
N ALA A 504 28.11 26.38 4.70
CA ALA A 504 29.25 27.25 4.94
C ALA A 504 30.08 26.83 6.16
N ALA A 505 29.51 26.12 7.14
CA ALA A 505 30.19 25.57 8.31
C ALA A 505 30.53 24.08 8.18
N ASP A 506 30.17 23.44 7.06
CA ASP A 506 30.47 22.03 6.82
C ASP A 506 31.96 21.84 6.54
N LYS A 507 32.54 20.79 7.11
CA LYS A 507 33.95 20.47 6.89
C LYS A 507 34.22 19.77 5.57
N ARG A 508 33.17 19.23 4.96
CA ARG A 508 33.22 18.55 3.66
C ARG A 508 33.32 19.60 2.54
N PRO A 509 34.01 19.31 1.45
CA PRO A 509 34.00 20.17 0.26
C PRO A 509 32.59 20.24 -0.33
N VAL A 510 32.16 21.45 -0.72
CA VAL A 510 30.93 21.68 -1.44
C VAL A 510 31.26 21.85 -2.92
N ARG A 511 30.79 20.93 -3.77
CA ARG A 511 31.01 20.93 -5.20
C ARG A 511 29.73 21.36 -5.91
N LYS A 512 29.80 22.35 -6.79
CA LYS A 512 28.66 22.90 -7.52
C LYS A 512 28.74 22.45 -8.97
N ILE A 513 27.63 21.91 -9.47
CA ILE A 513 27.58 21.28 -10.79
C ILE A 513 26.44 21.90 -11.61
N GLY A 514 26.78 22.55 -12.71
CA GLY A 514 25.83 22.99 -13.73
C GLY A 514 25.73 21.94 -14.83
N VAL A 515 24.51 21.50 -15.12
CA VAL A 515 24.21 20.48 -16.15
C VAL A 515 23.22 21.01 -17.16
N VAL A 516 23.52 20.85 -18.44
CA VAL A 516 22.64 21.24 -19.52
C VAL A 516 22.17 20.04 -20.31
N PHE A 517 20.86 19.97 -20.51
CA PHE A 517 20.20 19.01 -21.40
C PHE A 517 19.86 19.65 -22.70
N SER A 518 20.03 18.92 -23.78
CA SER A 518 19.52 19.30 -25.09
C SER A 518 18.17 18.66 -25.37
N SER A 519 17.16 19.47 -25.66
CA SER A 519 15.85 18.98 -26.11
C SER A 519 15.92 18.28 -27.46
N GLN A 520 16.95 18.55 -28.26
CA GLN A 520 17.17 17.95 -29.57
C GLN A 520 17.75 16.53 -29.46
N THR A 521 18.84 16.38 -28.69
CA THR A 521 19.51 15.08 -28.53
C THR A 521 18.89 14.25 -27.41
N GLY A 522 18.20 14.89 -26.44
CA GLY A 522 17.60 14.26 -25.28
C GLY A 522 18.61 13.72 -24.27
N THR A 523 19.83 14.28 -24.25
CA THR A 523 20.92 13.85 -23.38
C THR A 523 21.68 15.04 -22.81
N ILE A 524 22.66 14.80 -21.94
CA ILE A 524 23.51 15.82 -21.35
C ILE A 524 24.46 16.36 -22.41
N GLU A 525 24.41 17.67 -22.63
CA GLU A 525 25.25 18.39 -23.60
C GLU A 525 26.41 19.10 -22.90
N GLU A 526 26.13 19.89 -21.86
CA GLU A 526 27.17 20.53 -21.07
C GLU A 526 27.18 20.04 -19.61
N TRP A 527 28.38 20.04 -19.04
CA TRP A 527 28.61 19.71 -17.64
C TRP A 527 29.79 20.50 -17.12
N LYS A 528 29.57 21.36 -16.15
CA LYS A 528 30.62 22.20 -15.56
C LYS A 528 30.60 22.08 -14.03
N GLU A 529 31.76 21.95 -13.46
CA GLU A 529 31.98 21.79 -12.02
C GLU A 529 32.84 22.93 -11.48
N VAL A 530 32.47 23.43 -10.26
CA VAL A 530 33.23 24.42 -9.49
C VAL A 530 33.27 24.06 -8.03
#